data_b260adde22be3965ae80d9e922959f9f
#
_entry.id   b260adde22be3965ae80d9e922959f9f
#
_cell.length_a   1.000
_cell.length_b   1.000
_cell.length_c   1.000
_cell.angle_alpha   90.00
_cell.angle_beta   90.00
_cell.angle_gamma   90.00
#
_symmetry.space_group_name_H-M   'P 1'
#
loop_
_entity.id
_entity.type
_entity.pdbx_description
1 polymer ?
#
loop_
_entity_poly.entity_id
_entity_poly.type
_entity_poly.pdbx_seq_one_letter_code
_entity_poly.pdbx_strand_id
1 'polypeptide(L)'
;MNIKKHLPWLGALLPVVNMQAETKPNVVIIYIDDMGIGDIGCYGGKFVPTPNIDKIAQDGLLFNQYYSSAPVSSPSRCGLTTGTFPITQGINT
;
A
#
# COMPACT_ATOMS: atom_id res chain seq x y z
N MET A 1 33.53 -65.53 -4.32
CA MET A 1 33.47 -64.56 -5.42
C MET A 1 32.71 -63.31 -4.89
N ASN A 2 33.51 -62.31 -4.43
CA ASN A 2 32.97 -61.11 -3.74
C ASN A 2 32.66 -60.01 -4.76
N ILE A 3 31.39 -59.77 -4.98
CA ILE A 3 30.95 -58.61 -5.74
C ILE A 3 30.58 -57.49 -4.76
N LYS A 4 31.60 -56.66 -4.42
CA LYS A 4 31.34 -55.38 -3.74
C LYS A 4 30.70 -54.42 -4.75
N LYS A 5 29.39 -54.30 -4.67
CA LYS A 5 28.67 -53.25 -5.40
C LYS A 5 28.96 -51.92 -4.73
N HIS A 6 29.83 -51.13 -5.35
CA HIS A 6 29.99 -49.72 -5.00
C HIS A 6 28.68 -49.00 -5.40
N LEU A 7 27.95 -48.59 -4.39
CA LEU A 7 26.86 -47.66 -4.56
C LEU A 7 27.46 -46.26 -4.69
N PRO A 8 27.34 -45.60 -5.86
CA PRO A 8 27.75 -44.21 -5.94
C PRO A 8 26.81 -43.39 -5.08
N TRP A 9 27.37 -42.66 -4.18
CA TRP A 9 26.68 -41.61 -3.44
C TRP A 9 26.24 -40.54 -4.43
N LEU A 10 25.04 -40.67 -4.96
CA LEU A 10 24.35 -39.57 -5.60
C LEU A 10 24.02 -38.58 -4.50
N GLY A 11 24.95 -37.64 -4.26
CA GLY A 11 24.69 -36.46 -3.52
C GLY A 11 23.56 -35.73 -4.22
N ALA A 12 22.34 -35.91 -3.71
CA ALA A 12 21.21 -35.08 -4.11
C ALA A 12 21.57 -33.65 -3.72
N LEU A 13 22.04 -32.88 -4.68
CA LEU A 13 22.06 -31.43 -4.62
C LEU A 13 20.59 -30.98 -4.55
N LEU A 14 20.06 -30.99 -3.32
CA LEU A 14 18.82 -30.29 -3.06
C LEU A 14 19.08 -28.81 -3.36
N PRO A 15 18.35 -28.20 -4.30
CA PRO A 15 18.43 -26.76 -4.48
C PRO A 15 18.05 -26.15 -3.13
N VAL A 16 19.00 -25.47 -2.51
CA VAL A 16 18.71 -24.59 -1.37
C VAL A 16 17.83 -23.49 -1.96
N VAL A 17 16.53 -23.70 -1.86
CA VAL A 17 15.57 -22.62 -2.14
C VAL A 17 15.86 -21.55 -1.11
N ASN A 18 16.56 -20.51 -1.54
CA ASN A 18 16.70 -19.29 -0.77
C ASN A 18 15.28 -18.74 -0.59
N MET A 19 14.65 -19.12 0.51
CA MET A 19 13.46 -18.42 0.99
C MET A 19 13.94 -17.07 1.50
N GLN A 20 14.12 -16.12 0.58
CA GLN A 20 14.18 -14.72 0.96
C GLN A 20 12.86 -14.42 1.64
N ALA A 21 12.92 -14.17 2.94
CA ALA A 21 11.78 -13.64 3.67
C ALA A 21 11.38 -12.34 2.97
N GLU A 22 10.22 -12.37 2.34
CA GLU A 22 9.65 -11.19 1.69
C GLU A 22 9.48 -10.14 2.79
N THR A 23 10.35 -9.13 2.78
CA THR A 23 10.25 -8.02 3.73
C THR A 23 9.00 -7.25 3.35
N LYS A 24 7.94 -7.40 4.16
CA LYS A 24 6.71 -6.65 3.97
C LYS A 24 7.03 -5.17 4.10
N PRO A 25 6.59 -4.33 3.17
CA PRO A 25 6.84 -2.90 3.23
C PRO A 25 6.08 -2.26 4.40
N ASN A 26 6.66 -1.23 4.98
CA ASN A 26 5.93 -0.37 5.90
C ASN A 26 4.97 0.51 5.10
N VAL A 27 3.75 0.66 5.58
CA VAL A 27 2.72 1.50 4.94
C VAL A 27 2.31 2.59 5.91
N VAL A 28 2.39 3.85 5.47
CA VAL A 28 1.90 5.01 6.21
C VAL A 28 0.78 5.66 5.40
N ILE A 29 -0.38 5.83 6.02
CA ILE A 29 -1.53 6.50 5.41
C ILE A 29 -1.69 7.85 6.10
N ILE A 30 -1.64 8.93 5.30
CA ILE A 30 -1.94 10.28 5.75
C ILE A 30 -3.30 10.66 5.19
N TYR A 31 -4.31 10.65 6.05
CA TYR A 31 -5.70 10.94 5.69
C TYR A 31 -6.09 12.30 6.23
N ILE A 32 -6.24 13.27 5.32
CA ILE A 32 -6.44 14.68 5.66
C ILE A 32 -7.94 15.00 5.60
N ASP A 33 -8.40 15.74 6.58
CA ASP A 33 -9.78 16.24 6.67
C ASP A 33 -9.83 17.72 6.28
N ASP A 34 -10.96 18.18 5.76
CA ASP A 34 -11.23 19.57 5.38
C ASP A 34 -10.21 20.22 4.42
N MET A 35 -9.52 19.42 3.60
CA MET A 35 -8.60 19.91 2.59
C MET A 35 -9.18 19.73 1.19
N GLY A 36 -9.29 20.83 0.46
CA GLY A 36 -9.73 20.82 -0.94
C GLY A 36 -8.58 20.50 -1.91
N ILE A 37 -8.93 20.04 -3.10
CA ILE A 37 -7.94 19.77 -4.15
C ILE A 37 -7.14 21.01 -4.55
N GLY A 38 -7.75 22.20 -4.47
CA GLY A 38 -7.11 23.49 -4.77
C GLY A 38 -6.18 24.01 -3.67
N ASP A 39 -6.08 23.34 -2.52
CA ASP A 39 -5.22 23.74 -1.41
C ASP A 39 -3.81 23.15 -1.51
N ILE A 40 -3.60 22.17 -2.39
CA ILE A 40 -2.35 21.44 -2.54
C ILE A 40 -1.64 21.87 -3.83
N GLY A 41 -0.34 22.16 -3.76
CA GLY A 41 0.46 22.66 -4.86
C GLY A 41 0.48 21.72 -6.07
N CYS A 42 0.67 20.41 -5.88
CA CYS A 42 0.70 19.44 -6.96
C CYS A 42 -0.63 19.29 -7.73
N TYR A 43 -1.74 19.78 -7.17
CA TYR A 43 -3.03 19.90 -7.85
C TYR A 43 -3.34 21.32 -8.33
N GLY A 44 -2.37 22.24 -8.30
CA GLY A 44 -2.50 23.62 -8.77
C GLY A 44 -2.90 24.63 -7.70
N GLY A 45 -2.90 24.27 -6.43
CA GLY A 45 -3.09 25.19 -5.30
C GLY A 45 -1.98 26.25 -5.25
N LYS A 46 -2.38 27.50 -4.98
CA LYS A 46 -1.47 28.65 -4.98
C LYS A 46 -1.44 29.44 -3.68
N PHE A 47 -2.39 29.15 -2.77
CA PHE A 47 -2.56 29.94 -1.55
C PHE A 47 -1.55 29.58 -0.45
N VAL A 48 -1.27 28.29 -0.31
CA VAL A 48 -0.34 27.78 0.71
C VAL A 48 0.70 26.89 0.03
N PRO A 49 2.00 27.16 0.22
CA PRO A 49 3.03 26.25 -0.29
C PRO A 49 2.99 24.90 0.41
N THR A 50 2.98 23.84 -0.37
CA THR A 50 2.96 22.44 0.14
C THR A 50 4.14 21.61 -0.36
N PRO A 51 5.40 22.08 -0.17
CA PRO A 51 6.58 21.52 -0.84
C PRO A 51 6.82 20.05 -0.49
N ASN A 52 6.51 19.63 0.73
CA ASN A 52 6.70 18.23 1.14
C ASN A 52 5.65 17.28 0.51
N ILE A 53 4.41 17.75 0.40
CA ILE A 53 3.33 16.98 -0.28
C ILE A 53 3.63 16.93 -1.79
N ASP A 54 4.04 18.06 -2.37
CA ASP A 54 4.40 18.17 -3.79
C ASP A 54 5.58 17.23 -4.13
N LYS A 55 6.54 17.12 -3.21
CA LYS A 55 7.66 16.18 -3.37
C LYS A 55 7.19 14.71 -3.37
N ILE A 56 6.26 14.32 -2.49
CA ILE A 56 5.69 12.96 -2.49
C ILE A 56 5.01 12.68 -3.83
N ALA A 57 4.28 13.66 -4.37
CA ALA A 57 3.62 13.54 -5.66
C ALA A 57 4.63 13.40 -6.83
N GLN A 58 5.76 14.09 -6.77
CA GLN A 58 6.83 14.00 -7.76
C GLN A 58 7.57 12.66 -7.73
N ASP A 59 7.81 12.13 -6.54
CA ASP A 59 8.56 10.89 -6.34
C ASP A 59 7.69 9.64 -6.49
N GLY A 60 6.36 9.78 -6.52
CA GLY A 60 5.38 8.71 -6.52
C GLY A 60 4.34 8.80 -7.64
N LEU A 61 3.11 8.45 -7.31
CA LEU A 61 1.97 8.51 -8.22
C LEU A 61 0.96 9.55 -7.77
N LEU A 62 0.51 10.39 -8.68
CA LEU A 62 -0.52 11.38 -8.46
C LEU A 62 -1.84 10.90 -9.10
N PHE A 63 -2.88 10.75 -8.29
CA PHE A 63 -4.20 10.34 -8.75
C PHE A 63 -5.11 11.56 -8.89
N ASN A 64 -5.58 11.83 -10.10
CA ASN A 64 -6.49 12.95 -10.39
C ASN A 64 -7.96 12.62 -10.14
N GLN A 65 -8.30 11.33 -10.03
CA GLN A 65 -9.67 10.85 -9.83
C GLN A 65 -9.65 9.74 -8.77
N TYR A 66 -9.37 10.11 -7.54
CA TYR A 66 -9.43 9.21 -6.39
C TYR A 66 -10.39 9.80 -5.36
N TYR A 67 -11.42 9.04 -5.00
CA TYR A 67 -12.51 9.53 -4.18
C TYR A 67 -12.57 8.75 -2.86
N SER A 68 -12.93 9.45 -1.78
CA SER A 68 -13.29 8.81 -0.53
C SER A 68 -14.62 8.06 -0.66
N SER A 69 -14.86 7.10 0.23
CA SER A 69 -16.08 6.28 0.23
C SER A 69 -17.35 7.06 0.60
N ALA A 70 -17.21 8.26 1.14
CA ALA A 70 -18.31 9.15 1.50
C ALA A 70 -17.85 10.62 1.56
N PRO A 71 -18.76 11.59 1.38
CA PRO A 71 -18.42 13.00 1.34
C PRO A 71 -18.19 13.63 2.72
N VAL A 72 -18.55 12.94 3.79
CA VAL A 72 -18.46 13.43 5.18
C VAL A 72 -17.41 12.61 5.96
N SER A 73 -16.78 13.25 6.94
CA SER A 73 -15.64 12.71 7.68
C SER A 73 -15.93 11.36 8.34
N SER A 74 -16.98 11.26 9.18
CA SER A 74 -17.26 10.03 9.94
C SER A 74 -17.48 8.80 9.07
N PRO A 75 -18.38 8.80 8.06
CA PRO A 75 -18.56 7.65 7.19
C PRO A 75 -17.32 7.38 6.33
N SER A 76 -16.60 8.40 5.87
CA SER A 76 -15.38 8.23 5.09
C SER A 76 -14.28 7.51 5.90
N ARG A 77 -14.07 7.91 7.15
CA ARG A 77 -13.12 7.25 8.07
C ARG A 77 -13.55 5.82 8.41
N CYS A 78 -14.86 5.59 8.57
CA CYS A 78 -15.39 4.24 8.74
C CYS A 78 -15.03 3.35 7.55
N GLY A 79 -15.26 3.82 6.33
CA GLY A 79 -14.88 3.09 5.11
C GLY A 79 -13.41 2.75 5.05
N LEU A 80 -12.53 3.71 5.39
CA LEU A 80 -11.08 3.49 5.41
C LEU A 80 -10.66 2.42 6.43
N THR A 81 -11.22 2.49 7.65
CA THR A 81 -10.80 1.59 8.74
C THR A 81 -11.40 0.19 8.65
N THR A 82 -12.58 0.06 8.08
CA THR A 82 -13.28 -1.23 7.96
C THR A 82 -13.11 -1.92 6.61
N GLY A 83 -12.66 -1.18 5.59
CA GLY A 83 -12.57 -1.68 4.22
C GLY A 83 -13.93 -1.94 3.56
N THR A 84 -15.02 -1.40 4.14
CA THR A 84 -16.39 -1.58 3.65
C THR A 84 -17.06 -0.24 3.36
N PHE A 85 -18.06 -0.21 2.49
CA PHE A 85 -18.83 1.01 2.28
C PHE A 85 -19.61 1.39 3.54
N PRO A 86 -19.61 2.68 3.96
CA PRO A 86 -20.24 3.15 5.19
C PRO A 86 -21.72 2.79 5.30
N ILE A 87 -22.45 2.83 4.18
CA ILE A 87 -23.87 2.48 4.15
C ILE A 87 -24.14 1.04 4.58
N THR A 88 -23.22 0.12 4.36
CA THR A 88 -23.36 -1.28 4.79
C THR A 88 -23.19 -1.45 6.29
N GLN A 89 -22.61 -0.44 6.95
CA GLN A 89 -22.43 -0.36 8.41
C GLN A 89 -23.54 0.45 9.09
N GLY A 90 -24.58 0.86 8.35
CA GLY A 90 -25.67 1.68 8.87
C GLY A 90 -25.26 3.13 9.18
N ILE A 91 -24.08 3.56 8.72
CA ILE A 91 -23.62 4.92 8.89
C ILE A 91 -24.09 5.72 7.66
N ASN A 92 -25.21 6.33 7.79
CA ASN A 92 -25.71 7.34 6.87
C ASN A 92 -25.29 8.70 7.41
N THR A 93 -24.94 9.63 6.54
CA THR A 93 -24.49 11.00 6.87
C THR A 93 -25.27 11.65 7.98
#